data_75aa08a5ff9b2f94c89fb35642716f8d
#
_entry.id   75aa08a5ff9b2f94c89fb35642716f8d
#
_cell.length_a   1.000
_cell.length_b   1.000
_cell.length_c   1.000
_cell.angle_alpha   90.00
_cell.angle_beta   90.00
_cell.angle_gamma   90.00
#
_symmetry.space_group_name_H-M   'P 1'
#
loop_
_entity.id
_entity.type
_entity.pdbx_description
1 polymer ?
#
loop_
_entity_poly.entity_id
_entity_poly.type
_entity_poly.pdbx_seq_one_letter_code
_entity_poly.pdbx_strand_id
1 'polypeptide(L)'
;TGKPEKLDPYEDIKIANAVKKLNLRHVVITSVDRDDLPDGGSNHFKKVVDTTRKKNPNTTIEVLTPDFLRKGESYKKLLEADLDVFNHNIETVPRLYLKVRPGARYFASLELLKNAKKDNKKIFTKSGIMVGLGEEHDEIIQVMDDLRYANVDFITIGQYLQPSVKHHPLERYYHPDEFKE
;
A
#
# COMPACT_ATOMS: atom_id res chain seq x y z
N THR A 1 13.83 -7.14 -6.07
CA THR A 1 14.11 -6.03 -7.01
C THR A 1 14.77 -6.59 -8.25
N GLY A 2 14.06 -6.70 -9.31
CA GLY A 2 14.50 -7.11 -10.63
C GLY A 2 13.73 -6.36 -11.70
N LYS A 3 14.07 -6.55 -12.97
CA LYS A 3 13.28 -5.97 -14.07
C LYS A 3 11.91 -6.64 -14.06
N PRO A 4 10.80 -5.87 -13.99
CA PRO A 4 9.47 -6.44 -14.04
C PRO A 4 9.22 -7.19 -15.35
N GLU A 5 8.41 -8.24 -15.28
CA GLU A 5 7.95 -8.93 -16.47
C GLU A 5 6.98 -8.05 -17.28
N LYS A 6 6.76 -8.44 -18.54
CA LYS A 6 5.73 -7.79 -19.36
C LYS A 6 4.36 -7.99 -18.72
N LEU A 7 3.48 -6.97 -18.88
CA LEU A 7 2.09 -7.08 -18.42
C LEU A 7 1.41 -8.29 -19.08
N ASP A 8 0.77 -9.12 -18.27
CA ASP A 8 -0.09 -10.20 -18.76
C ASP A 8 -1.44 -9.60 -19.21
N PRO A 9 -1.81 -9.70 -20.49
CA PRO A 9 -3.06 -9.11 -20.98
C PRO A 9 -4.33 -9.74 -20.38
N TYR A 10 -4.21 -10.94 -19.76
CA TYR A 10 -5.29 -11.68 -19.13
C TYR A 10 -5.24 -11.69 -17.59
N GLU A 11 -4.35 -10.93 -16.98
CA GLU A 11 -4.17 -10.90 -15.52
C GLU A 11 -5.46 -10.50 -14.80
N ASP A 12 -6.18 -9.52 -15.33
CA ASP A 12 -7.46 -9.06 -14.80
C ASP A 12 -8.50 -10.20 -14.71
N ILE A 13 -8.61 -11.03 -15.75
CA ILE A 13 -9.52 -12.17 -15.77
C ILE A 13 -9.06 -13.27 -14.81
N LYS A 14 -7.74 -13.51 -14.73
CA LYS A 14 -7.16 -14.52 -13.83
C LYS A 14 -7.42 -14.17 -12.38
N ILE A 15 -7.16 -12.93 -11.99
CA ILE A 15 -7.38 -12.44 -10.62
C ILE A 15 -8.86 -12.46 -10.27
N ALA A 16 -9.74 -11.93 -11.13
CA ALA A 16 -11.17 -11.95 -10.90
C ALA A 16 -11.74 -13.37 -10.74
N ASN A 17 -11.21 -14.35 -11.50
CA ASN A 17 -11.57 -15.76 -11.38
C ASN A 17 -11.07 -16.38 -10.06
N ALA A 18 -9.85 -16.06 -9.64
CA ALA A 18 -9.29 -16.54 -8.38
C ALA A 18 -10.11 -16.04 -7.18
N VAL A 19 -10.43 -14.74 -7.15
CA VAL A 19 -11.30 -14.14 -6.12
C VAL A 19 -12.65 -14.87 -6.05
N LYS A 20 -13.27 -15.12 -7.20
CA LYS A 20 -14.55 -15.84 -7.27
C LYS A 20 -14.42 -17.28 -6.79
N LYS A 21 -13.40 -18.00 -7.25
CA LYS A 21 -13.16 -19.42 -6.89
C LYS A 21 -12.94 -19.58 -5.38
N LEU A 22 -12.21 -18.63 -4.77
CA LEU A 22 -11.94 -18.62 -3.32
C LEU A 22 -13.09 -18.05 -2.50
N ASN A 23 -14.14 -17.53 -3.14
CA ASN A 23 -15.30 -16.90 -2.50
C ASN A 23 -14.91 -15.85 -1.48
N LEU A 24 -13.98 -14.95 -1.83
CA LEU A 24 -13.44 -13.97 -0.92
C LEU A 24 -14.45 -12.86 -0.63
N ARG A 25 -14.62 -12.52 0.64
CA ARG A 25 -15.39 -11.33 1.07
C ARG A 25 -14.58 -10.04 0.99
N HIS A 26 -13.24 -10.18 1.08
CA HIS A 26 -12.28 -9.09 0.97
C HIS A 26 -11.06 -9.57 0.22
N VAL A 27 -10.51 -8.75 -0.67
CA VAL A 27 -9.27 -9.02 -1.39
C VAL A 27 -8.37 -7.82 -1.37
N VAL A 28 -7.08 -8.06 -1.11
CA VAL A 28 -6.02 -7.06 -1.28
C VAL A 28 -5.27 -7.37 -2.56
N ILE A 29 -5.29 -6.43 -3.51
CA ILE A 29 -4.58 -6.52 -4.78
C ILE A 29 -3.37 -5.61 -4.70
N THR A 30 -2.20 -6.13 -5.02
CA THR A 30 -0.95 -5.36 -5.01
C THR A 30 -0.16 -5.61 -6.30
N SER A 31 0.80 -4.77 -6.57
CA SER A 31 1.74 -4.92 -7.68
C SER A 31 3.18 -4.70 -7.22
N VAL A 32 4.13 -5.14 -8.03
CA VAL A 32 5.50 -4.64 -7.94
C VAL A 32 5.57 -3.21 -8.48
N ASP A 33 6.64 -2.48 -8.13
CA ASP A 33 6.88 -1.17 -8.73
C ASP A 33 7.03 -1.29 -10.25
N ARG A 34 6.31 -0.44 -10.98
CA ARG A 34 6.29 -0.40 -12.43
C ARG A 34 6.86 0.92 -12.95
N ASP A 35 8.06 1.25 -12.47
CA ASP A 35 8.79 2.44 -12.92
C ASP A 35 9.12 2.41 -14.42
N ASP A 36 9.12 1.20 -15.01
CA ASP A 36 9.27 0.96 -16.43
C ASP A 36 8.07 1.46 -17.26
N LEU A 37 6.89 1.66 -16.64
CA LEU A 37 5.69 2.13 -17.31
C LEU A 37 5.49 3.66 -17.11
N PRO A 38 5.03 4.38 -18.13
CA PRO A 38 4.82 5.84 -18.03
C PRO A 38 3.85 6.23 -16.92
N ASP A 39 2.85 5.40 -16.65
CA ASP A 39 1.80 5.60 -15.66
C ASP A 39 2.00 4.82 -14.35
N GLY A 40 3.19 4.20 -14.16
CA GLY A 40 3.44 3.36 -12.99
C GLY A 40 2.52 2.14 -12.87
N GLY A 41 1.87 1.73 -13.98
CA GLY A 41 0.95 0.59 -14.02
C GLY A 41 -0.48 0.91 -13.60
N SER A 42 -0.85 2.16 -13.37
CA SER A 42 -2.16 2.56 -12.86
C SER A 42 -3.34 2.15 -13.76
N ASN A 43 -3.16 2.21 -15.09
CA ASN A 43 -4.19 1.75 -16.04
C ASN A 43 -4.42 0.24 -15.95
N HIS A 44 -3.34 -0.55 -15.82
CA HIS A 44 -3.43 -2.00 -15.67
C HIS A 44 -4.09 -2.35 -14.34
N PHE A 45 -3.70 -1.67 -13.27
CA PHE A 45 -4.28 -1.84 -11.94
C PHE A 45 -5.80 -1.55 -11.96
N LYS A 46 -6.19 -0.42 -12.58
CA LYS A 46 -7.60 -0.07 -12.77
C LYS A 46 -8.37 -1.19 -13.48
N LYS A 47 -7.83 -1.71 -14.58
CA LYS A 47 -8.45 -2.82 -15.34
C LYS A 47 -8.67 -4.05 -14.47
N VAL A 48 -7.68 -4.41 -13.64
CA VAL A 48 -7.79 -5.54 -12.70
C VAL A 48 -8.90 -5.31 -11.68
N VAL A 49 -8.97 -4.12 -11.08
CA VAL A 49 -10.02 -3.75 -10.11
C VAL A 49 -11.40 -3.82 -10.75
N ASP A 50 -11.60 -3.16 -11.90
CA ASP A 50 -12.90 -3.11 -12.59
C ASP A 50 -13.39 -4.51 -12.99
N THR A 51 -12.49 -5.35 -13.51
CA THR A 51 -12.83 -6.74 -13.89
C THR A 51 -13.17 -7.58 -12.66
N THR A 52 -12.42 -7.38 -11.56
CA THR A 52 -12.66 -8.08 -10.29
C THR A 52 -14.00 -7.67 -9.70
N ARG A 53 -14.32 -6.37 -9.65
CA ARG A 53 -15.60 -5.84 -9.19
C ARG A 53 -16.77 -6.39 -10.00
N LYS A 54 -16.67 -6.33 -11.33
CA LYS A 54 -17.72 -6.85 -12.23
C LYS A 54 -18.05 -8.33 -11.97
N LYS A 55 -17.04 -9.13 -11.66
CA LYS A 55 -17.20 -10.57 -11.45
C LYS A 55 -17.58 -10.93 -10.01
N ASN A 56 -17.22 -10.08 -9.05
CA ASN A 56 -17.38 -10.28 -7.61
C ASN A 56 -17.99 -9.02 -6.96
N PRO A 57 -19.25 -8.70 -7.22
CA PRO A 57 -19.86 -7.41 -6.84
C PRO A 57 -19.93 -7.18 -5.32
N ASN A 58 -19.93 -8.25 -4.53
CA ASN A 58 -20.04 -8.20 -3.06
C ASN A 58 -18.68 -8.31 -2.33
N THR A 59 -17.57 -8.41 -3.08
CA THR A 59 -16.22 -8.49 -2.49
C THR A 59 -15.69 -7.09 -2.25
N THR A 60 -15.23 -6.79 -1.05
CA THR A 60 -14.49 -5.54 -0.77
C THR A 60 -13.12 -5.62 -1.43
N ILE A 61 -12.75 -4.59 -2.22
CA ILE A 61 -11.49 -4.53 -2.95
C ILE A 61 -10.59 -3.46 -2.34
N GLU A 62 -9.49 -3.89 -1.76
CA GLU A 62 -8.39 -3.04 -1.31
C GLU A 62 -7.27 -3.11 -2.34
N VAL A 63 -6.65 -1.98 -2.65
CA VAL A 63 -5.47 -1.91 -3.50
C VAL A 63 -4.28 -1.40 -2.68
N LEU A 64 -3.22 -2.19 -2.60
CA LEU A 64 -1.94 -1.78 -2.02
C LEU A 64 -1.05 -1.26 -3.15
N THR A 65 -0.90 0.06 -3.20
CA THR A 65 -0.26 0.76 -4.31
C THR A 65 1.22 1.04 -4.06
N PRO A 66 2.05 1.16 -5.13
CA PRO A 66 3.33 1.84 -5.05
C PRO A 66 3.13 3.34 -4.75
N ASP A 67 4.22 4.06 -4.54
CA ASP A 67 4.18 5.51 -4.26
C ASP A 67 3.93 6.38 -5.51
N PHE A 68 3.89 5.79 -6.71
CA PHE A 68 3.78 6.50 -8.00
C PHE A 68 4.80 7.64 -8.15
N LEU A 69 5.97 7.52 -7.54
CA LEU A 69 6.98 8.56 -7.53
C LEU A 69 7.39 8.94 -8.96
N ARG A 70 7.37 10.23 -9.27
CA ARG A 70 7.68 10.79 -10.60
C ARG A 70 6.70 10.40 -11.71
N LYS A 71 5.53 9.85 -11.38
CA LYS A 71 4.48 9.49 -12.33
C LYS A 71 3.34 10.53 -12.38
N GLY A 72 3.57 11.70 -11.78
CA GLY A 72 2.57 12.75 -11.71
C GLY A 72 1.32 12.30 -10.96
N GLU A 73 0.16 12.55 -11.54
CA GLU A 73 -1.14 12.22 -10.93
C GLU A 73 -1.67 10.84 -11.37
N SER A 74 -0.78 9.90 -11.72
CA SER A 74 -1.19 8.56 -12.20
C SER A 74 -2.07 7.79 -11.22
N TYR A 75 -1.95 8.04 -9.90
CA TYR A 75 -2.84 7.46 -8.89
C TYR A 75 -4.32 7.84 -9.13
N LYS A 76 -4.61 9.00 -9.72
CA LYS A 76 -5.99 9.42 -10.04
C LYS A 76 -6.68 8.46 -11.00
N LYS A 77 -5.90 7.87 -11.92
CA LYS A 77 -6.43 6.87 -12.83
C LYS A 77 -6.94 5.64 -12.10
N LEU A 78 -6.24 5.23 -11.05
CA LEU A 78 -6.68 4.13 -10.20
C LEU A 78 -7.93 4.51 -9.38
N LEU A 79 -8.05 5.76 -8.93
CA LEU A 79 -9.22 6.25 -8.21
C LEU A 79 -10.51 6.30 -9.05
N GLU A 80 -10.41 6.19 -10.38
CA GLU A 80 -11.58 6.03 -11.26
C GLU A 80 -12.16 4.60 -11.21
N ALA A 81 -11.40 3.62 -10.67
CA ALA A 81 -11.88 2.26 -10.49
C ALA A 81 -12.84 2.15 -9.30
N ASP A 82 -13.69 1.13 -9.32
CA ASP A 82 -14.63 0.85 -8.22
C ASP A 82 -13.94 0.04 -7.09
N LEU A 83 -13.01 0.71 -6.40
CA LEU A 83 -12.28 0.19 -5.24
C LEU A 83 -12.89 0.72 -3.94
N ASP A 84 -12.74 -0.04 -2.85
CA ASP A 84 -13.24 0.35 -1.53
C ASP A 84 -12.14 0.95 -0.65
N VAL A 85 -10.89 0.45 -0.78
CA VAL A 85 -9.77 0.88 0.06
C VAL A 85 -8.55 1.17 -0.80
N PHE A 86 -8.01 2.38 -0.66
CA PHE A 86 -6.72 2.79 -1.21
C PHE A 86 -5.65 2.69 -0.12
N ASN A 87 -4.74 1.75 -0.25
CA ASN A 87 -3.68 1.47 0.70
C ASN A 87 -2.32 1.83 0.12
N HIS A 88 -1.51 2.54 0.91
CA HIS A 88 -0.09 2.76 0.64
C HIS A 88 0.67 2.75 1.97
N ASN A 89 1.58 1.80 2.13
CA ASN A 89 2.33 1.65 3.37
C ASN A 89 3.44 2.69 3.50
N ILE A 90 3.53 3.33 4.66
CA ILE A 90 4.66 4.17 5.04
C ILE A 90 5.86 3.34 5.45
N GLU A 91 5.64 2.14 5.97
CA GLU A 91 6.60 1.11 6.37
C GLU A 91 7.40 1.40 7.64
N THR A 92 7.89 2.61 7.88
CA THR A 92 8.70 2.95 9.04
C THR A 92 8.66 4.45 9.36
N VAL A 93 9.30 4.84 10.46
CA VAL A 93 9.40 6.24 10.93
C VAL A 93 10.38 7.05 10.08
N PRO A 94 10.24 8.39 10.00
CA PRO A 94 11.05 9.26 9.13
C PRO A 94 12.55 9.07 9.27
N ARG A 95 13.06 8.94 10.50
CA ARG A 95 14.50 8.78 10.80
C ARG A 95 15.11 7.54 10.13
N LEU A 96 14.32 6.47 10.00
CA LEU A 96 14.77 5.20 9.45
C LEU A 96 14.60 5.08 7.93
N TYR A 97 13.92 6.04 7.28
CA TYR A 97 13.59 5.94 5.84
C TYR A 97 14.79 5.68 4.95
N LEU A 98 15.90 6.43 5.13
CA LEU A 98 17.09 6.26 4.29
C LEU A 98 17.74 4.87 4.43
N LYS A 99 17.57 4.21 5.59
CA LYS A 99 18.13 2.88 5.84
C LYS A 99 17.18 1.77 5.36
N VAL A 100 15.88 1.93 5.57
CA VAL A 100 14.87 0.88 5.34
C VAL A 100 14.26 0.99 3.94
N ARG A 101 14.03 2.23 3.46
CA ARG A 101 13.41 2.54 2.15
C ARG A 101 14.18 3.62 1.39
N PRO A 102 15.43 3.38 0.97
CA PRO A 102 16.29 4.43 0.42
C PRO A 102 15.76 5.10 -0.86
N GLY A 103 14.84 4.47 -1.58
CA GLY A 103 14.19 5.01 -2.79
C GLY A 103 12.92 5.77 -2.55
N ALA A 104 12.31 5.65 -1.36
CA ALA A 104 11.02 6.26 -1.04
C ALA A 104 11.18 7.56 -0.22
N ARG A 105 10.10 8.32 -0.10
CA ARG A 105 10.05 9.58 0.64
C ARG A 105 8.83 9.63 1.54
N TYR A 106 9.05 9.75 2.85
CA TYR A 106 8.00 9.78 3.87
C TYR A 106 6.87 10.76 3.56
N PHE A 107 7.20 12.03 3.32
CA PHE A 107 6.21 13.06 3.04
C PHE A 107 5.49 12.87 1.70
N ALA A 108 6.14 12.26 0.71
CA ALA A 108 5.47 11.94 -0.55
C ALA A 108 4.42 10.84 -0.38
N SER A 109 4.69 9.85 0.49
CA SER A 109 3.73 8.81 0.84
C SER A 109 2.51 9.38 1.58
N LEU A 110 2.72 10.28 2.54
CA LEU A 110 1.63 11.00 3.21
C LEU A 110 0.80 11.83 2.25
N GLU A 111 1.46 12.58 1.36
CA GLU A 111 0.79 13.41 0.35
C GLU A 111 -0.03 12.57 -0.62
N LEU A 112 0.45 11.39 -1.03
CA LEU A 112 -0.30 10.45 -1.86
C LEU A 112 -1.60 10.04 -1.20
N LEU A 113 -1.57 9.60 0.08
CA LEU A 113 -2.74 9.19 0.84
C LEU A 113 -3.73 10.35 1.03
N LYS A 114 -3.22 11.53 1.42
CA LYS A 114 -4.00 12.76 1.59
C LYS A 114 -4.72 13.16 0.29
N ASN A 115 -4.01 13.13 -0.83
CA ASN A 115 -4.57 13.47 -2.12
C ASN A 115 -5.58 12.41 -2.60
N ALA A 116 -5.32 11.12 -2.40
CA ALA A 116 -6.28 10.07 -2.72
C ALA A 116 -7.62 10.27 -1.96
N LYS A 117 -7.55 10.56 -0.66
CA LYS A 117 -8.74 10.84 0.16
C LYS A 117 -9.47 12.11 -0.26
N LYS A 118 -8.72 13.16 -0.62
CA LYS A 118 -9.27 14.44 -1.11
C LYS A 118 -10.00 14.26 -2.43
N ASP A 119 -9.40 13.51 -3.37
CA ASP A 119 -9.91 13.34 -4.75
C ASP A 119 -11.09 12.35 -4.79
N ASN A 120 -11.13 11.37 -3.88
CA ASN A 120 -12.27 10.47 -3.71
C ASN A 120 -12.62 10.27 -2.23
N LYS A 121 -13.58 11.05 -1.73
CA LYS A 121 -14.02 11.00 -0.33
C LYS A 121 -14.79 9.73 0.06
N LYS A 122 -15.22 8.93 -0.92
CA LYS A 122 -16.05 7.73 -0.67
C LYS A 122 -15.21 6.51 -0.30
N ILE A 123 -13.96 6.45 -0.75
CA ILE A 123 -13.05 5.34 -0.43
C ILE A 123 -12.49 5.49 0.98
N PHE A 124 -12.12 4.37 1.56
CA PHE A 124 -11.24 4.38 2.72
C PHE A 124 -9.78 4.47 2.28
N THR A 125 -8.97 5.14 3.10
CA THR A 125 -7.52 5.17 2.94
C THR A 125 -6.89 4.38 4.08
N LYS A 126 -5.81 3.66 3.76
CA LYS A 126 -5.11 2.80 4.71
C LYS A 126 -3.62 2.95 4.55
N SER A 127 -2.90 2.78 5.65
CA SER A 127 -1.44 2.70 5.67
C SER A 127 -0.97 1.59 6.59
N GLY A 128 0.34 1.29 6.56
CA GLY A 128 0.96 0.32 7.44
C GLY A 128 2.36 0.73 7.81
N ILE A 129 2.76 0.36 9.02
CA ILE A 129 4.13 0.45 9.52
C ILE A 129 4.59 -0.89 10.09
N MET A 130 5.90 -1.11 9.99
CA MET A 130 6.56 -2.21 10.68
C MET A 130 7.28 -1.65 11.91
N VAL A 131 7.26 -2.43 13.00
CA VAL A 131 7.98 -2.13 14.24
C VAL A 131 9.03 -3.21 14.52
N GLY A 132 10.11 -2.86 15.21
CA GLY A 132 11.28 -3.70 15.43
C GLY A 132 12.48 -3.35 14.56
N LEU A 133 12.47 -2.18 13.91
CA LEU A 133 13.53 -1.63 13.06
C LEU A 133 14.45 -0.65 13.82
N GLY A 134 14.18 -0.41 15.12
CA GLY A 134 14.92 0.54 15.96
C GLY A 134 14.25 1.91 16.07
N GLU A 135 12.96 1.98 15.80
CA GLU A 135 12.10 3.13 16.07
C GLU A 135 11.87 3.31 17.58
N GLU A 136 11.68 4.57 18.01
CA GLU A 136 11.27 4.92 19.36
C GLU A 136 9.73 5.03 19.45
N HIS A 137 9.17 4.84 20.63
CA HIS A 137 7.72 4.90 20.84
C HIS A 137 7.11 6.24 20.35
N ASP A 138 7.71 7.35 20.71
CA ASP A 138 7.22 8.68 20.32
C ASP A 138 7.27 8.90 18.81
N GLU A 139 8.19 8.25 18.10
CA GLU A 139 8.24 8.29 16.64
C GLU A 139 7.06 7.55 16.01
N ILE A 140 6.60 6.44 16.61
CA ILE A 140 5.41 5.71 16.18
C ILE A 140 4.17 6.57 16.38
N ILE A 141 4.03 7.20 17.54
CA ILE A 141 2.93 8.14 17.83
C ILE A 141 2.91 9.28 16.82
N GLN A 142 4.07 9.87 16.51
CA GLN A 142 4.18 10.94 15.51
C GLN A 142 3.70 10.46 14.12
N VAL A 143 4.05 9.24 13.71
CA VAL A 143 3.55 8.67 12.44
C VAL A 143 2.04 8.52 12.45
N MET A 144 1.45 8.08 13.57
CA MET A 144 -0.02 7.98 13.69
C MET A 144 -0.69 9.36 13.61
N ASP A 145 -0.11 10.40 14.21
CA ASP A 145 -0.61 11.78 14.11
C ASP A 145 -0.48 12.33 12.69
N ASP A 146 0.63 12.07 12.01
CA ASP A 146 0.83 12.47 10.61
C ASP A 146 -0.18 11.82 9.68
N LEU A 147 -0.48 10.52 9.89
CA LEU A 147 -1.49 9.79 9.13
C LEU A 147 -2.90 10.33 9.42
N ARG A 148 -3.22 10.65 10.68
CA ARG A 148 -4.48 11.29 11.05
C ARG A 148 -4.63 12.66 10.39
N TYR A 149 -3.56 13.47 10.38
CA TYR A 149 -3.56 14.76 9.68
C TYR A 149 -3.76 14.62 8.17
N ALA A 150 -3.27 13.52 7.59
CA ALA A 150 -3.50 13.17 6.18
C ALA A 150 -4.91 12.58 5.92
N ASN A 151 -5.78 12.49 6.93
CA ASN A 151 -7.12 11.88 6.89
C ASN A 151 -7.09 10.41 6.47
N VAL A 152 -6.11 9.66 6.93
CA VAL A 152 -6.04 8.20 6.73
C VAL A 152 -7.00 7.53 7.72
N ASP A 153 -7.85 6.62 7.19
CA ASP A 153 -8.92 5.98 7.97
C ASP A 153 -8.41 4.79 8.79
N PHE A 154 -7.43 4.04 8.28
CA PHE A 154 -6.91 2.82 8.93
C PHE A 154 -5.39 2.78 8.94
N ILE A 155 -4.84 2.25 10.01
CA ILE A 155 -3.42 1.88 10.12
C ILE A 155 -3.29 0.42 10.53
N THR A 156 -2.29 -0.26 9.97
CA THR A 156 -1.81 -1.56 10.43
C THR A 156 -0.41 -1.41 11.02
N ILE A 157 -0.18 -1.94 12.20
CA ILE A 157 1.14 -2.00 12.83
C ILE A 157 1.52 -3.47 12.94
N GLY A 158 2.65 -3.86 12.34
CA GLY A 158 3.09 -5.24 12.29
C GLY A 158 4.54 -5.42 12.72
N GLN A 159 4.87 -6.57 13.31
CA GLN A 159 6.25 -6.92 13.63
C GLN A 159 7.08 -7.09 12.37
N TYR A 160 8.21 -6.39 12.28
CA TYR A 160 9.21 -6.64 11.25
C TYR A 160 9.90 -7.98 11.46
N LEU A 161 10.01 -8.76 10.39
CA LEU A 161 10.81 -9.98 10.34
C LEU A 161 11.84 -9.82 9.23
N GLN A 162 13.13 -9.93 9.57
CA GLN A 162 14.22 -9.73 8.59
C GLN A 162 14.19 -10.81 7.51
N PRO A 163 13.92 -10.45 6.23
CA PRO A 163 13.78 -11.44 5.16
C PRO A 163 15.09 -12.13 4.79
N SER A 164 16.22 -11.43 4.89
CA SER A 164 17.56 -11.96 4.68
C SER A 164 18.62 -11.07 5.32
N VAL A 165 19.83 -11.57 5.44
CA VAL A 165 21.00 -10.83 6.01
C VAL A 165 21.34 -9.52 5.25
N LYS A 166 20.82 -9.33 4.04
CA LYS A 166 21.00 -8.10 3.25
C LYS A 166 20.00 -7.00 3.60
N HIS A 167 18.94 -7.33 4.31
CA HIS A 167 17.92 -6.37 4.75
C HIS A 167 18.30 -5.75 6.10
N HIS A 168 17.61 -4.68 6.46
CA HIS A 168 17.81 -4.03 7.76
C HIS A 168 17.72 -5.08 8.89
N PRO A 169 18.66 -5.08 9.85
CA PRO A 169 18.61 -6.04 10.95
C PRO A 169 17.37 -5.85 11.79
N LEU A 170 16.87 -6.94 12.36
CA LEU A 170 15.83 -6.88 13.39
C LEU A 170 16.48 -6.35 14.68
N GLU A 171 15.97 -5.24 15.21
CA GLU A 171 16.48 -4.62 16.44
C GLU A 171 15.81 -5.22 17.69
N ARG A 172 14.49 -5.46 17.64
CA ARG A 172 13.76 -6.15 18.73
C ARG A 172 12.45 -6.79 18.27
N TYR A 173 11.97 -7.75 19.07
CA TYR A 173 10.60 -8.21 19.00
C TYR A 173 9.75 -7.44 20.00
N TYR A 174 8.61 -6.95 19.55
CA TYR A 174 7.59 -6.37 20.41
C TYR A 174 6.75 -7.48 21.06
N HIS A 175 6.45 -7.32 22.35
CA HIS A 175 5.50 -8.23 23.01
C HIS A 175 4.08 -7.95 22.49
N PRO A 176 3.21 -8.97 22.34
CA PRO A 176 1.83 -8.76 21.87
C PRO A 176 1.03 -7.72 22.67
N ASP A 177 1.34 -7.50 23.93
CA ASP A 177 0.66 -6.49 24.74
C ASP A 177 1.06 -5.06 24.39
N GLU A 178 2.26 -4.83 23.84
CA GLU A 178 2.71 -3.51 23.37
C GLU A 178 1.91 -3.02 22.14
N PHE A 179 1.23 -3.93 21.42
CA PHE A 179 0.33 -3.56 20.32
C PHE A 179 -1.08 -3.14 20.79
N LYS A 180 -1.35 -3.15 22.09
CA LYS A 180 -2.63 -2.74 22.68
C LYS A 180 -2.59 -1.32 23.25
N GLU A 181 -1.39 -0.77 23.40
CA GLU A 181 -1.15 0.58 23.89
C GLU A 181 -1.37 1.63 22.81
#